data_3e010d6fb02377067e200b5b46268fb2
#
_entry.id   3e010d6fb02377067e200b5b46268fb2
#
_cell.length_a   1.000
_cell.length_b   1.000
_cell.length_c   1.000
_cell.angle_alpha   90.00
_cell.angle_beta   90.00
_cell.angle_gamma   90.00
#
_symmetry.space_group_name_H-M   'P 1'
#
loop_
_entity.id
_entity.type
_entity.pdbx_description
1 polymer ?
#
loop_
_entity_poly.entity_id
_entity_poly.type
_entity_poly.pdbx_seq_one_letter_code
_entity_poly.pdbx_strand_id
1 'polypeptide(L)'
;MLRSFANLGLLSREKQGRMLFYRANMDNPVVRQLKILFTLFQLDDLIKHAKPLSDRIILFGSSAEGTDVKESDIDVLLLTNEKSQLTDVVHKFTVKSLRRIAPIILDAQGFSKLRRDDTALFDRISRGMVLWQKD
;
A
#
# COMPACT_ATOMS: atom_id res chain seq x y z
N MET A 1 11.07 16.25 -20.21
CA MET A 1 10.55 15.87 -18.86
C MET A 1 11.39 14.80 -18.19
N LEU A 2 11.59 13.62 -18.79
CA LEU A 2 12.39 12.54 -18.19
C LEU A 2 13.84 12.94 -17.90
N ARG A 3 14.46 13.71 -18.79
CA ARG A 3 15.80 14.25 -18.59
C ARG A 3 15.89 15.18 -17.37
N SER A 4 14.86 15.99 -17.15
CA SER A 4 14.79 16.87 -15.97
C SER A 4 14.68 16.06 -14.68
N PHE A 5 13.89 15.00 -14.67
CA PHE A 5 13.79 14.09 -13.51
C PHE A 5 15.11 13.35 -13.24
N ALA A 6 15.83 12.95 -14.29
CA ALA A 6 17.16 12.38 -14.15
C ALA A 6 18.16 13.38 -13.53
N ASN A 7 18.11 14.64 -13.96
CA ASN A 7 18.95 15.71 -13.41
C ASN A 7 18.63 16.01 -11.93
N LEU A 8 17.38 15.79 -11.49
CA LEU A 8 16.97 15.90 -10.09
C LEU A 8 17.28 14.65 -9.27
N GLY A 9 17.86 13.62 -9.87
CA GLY A 9 18.17 12.36 -9.19
C GLY A 9 16.97 11.45 -8.96
N LEU A 10 15.82 11.74 -9.56
CA LEU A 10 14.60 10.94 -9.43
C LEU A 10 14.61 9.71 -10.34
N LEU A 11 15.30 9.81 -11.47
CA LEU A 11 15.48 8.73 -12.43
C LEU A 11 16.97 8.48 -12.67
N SER A 12 17.33 7.22 -12.85
CA SER A 12 18.59 6.82 -13.46
C SER A 12 18.40 6.65 -14.97
N ARG A 13 19.43 7.01 -15.71
CA ARG A 13 19.45 6.92 -17.17
C ARG A 13 20.57 5.99 -17.61
N GLU A 14 20.21 5.01 -18.43
CA GLU A 14 21.15 4.06 -19.00
C GLU A 14 21.04 4.06 -20.52
N LYS A 15 22.19 4.14 -21.21
CA LYS A 15 22.25 4.08 -22.67
C LYS A 15 22.63 2.66 -23.10
N GLN A 16 21.76 2.07 -23.93
CA GLN A 16 22.01 0.77 -24.56
C GLN A 16 21.92 0.94 -26.09
N GLY A 17 23.06 0.98 -26.76
CA GLY A 17 23.12 1.28 -28.18
C GLY A 17 22.62 2.69 -28.49
N ARG A 18 21.54 2.80 -29.30
CA ARG A 18 20.89 4.07 -29.63
C ARG A 18 19.71 4.40 -28.72
N MET A 19 19.38 3.53 -27.76
CA MET A 19 18.22 3.67 -26.88
C MET A 19 18.64 4.19 -25.51
N LEU A 20 17.79 5.05 -24.93
CA LEU A 20 17.91 5.54 -23.57
C LEU A 20 16.81 4.90 -22.71
N PHE A 21 17.22 4.28 -21.62
CA PHE A 21 16.31 3.69 -20.62
C PHE A 21 16.33 4.53 -19.36
N TYR A 22 15.14 4.74 -18.77
CA TYR A 22 14.96 5.45 -17.53
C TYR A 22 14.37 4.51 -16.48
N ARG A 23 14.92 4.53 -15.27
CA ARG A 23 14.42 3.77 -14.13
C ARG A 23 14.26 4.70 -12.93
N ALA A 24 13.26 4.42 -12.08
CA ALA A 24 13.11 5.13 -10.82
C ALA A 24 14.34 4.88 -9.94
N ASN A 25 14.91 5.97 -9.42
CA ASN A 25 16.03 5.87 -8.48
C ASN A 25 15.51 5.56 -7.07
N MET A 26 15.49 4.29 -6.71
CA MET A 26 14.95 3.80 -5.45
C MET A 26 15.75 4.23 -4.22
N ASP A 27 17.00 4.65 -4.41
CA ASP A 27 17.82 5.19 -3.32
C ASP A 27 17.41 6.63 -2.94
N ASN A 28 16.71 7.32 -3.83
CA ASN A 28 16.23 8.67 -3.58
C ASN A 28 14.97 8.65 -2.70
N PRO A 29 14.98 9.27 -1.50
CA PRO A 29 13.81 9.29 -0.61
C PRO A 29 12.56 9.92 -1.25
N VAL A 30 12.72 10.89 -2.13
CA VAL A 30 11.60 11.53 -2.85
C VAL A 30 10.89 10.52 -3.74
N VAL A 31 11.62 9.64 -4.42
CA VAL A 31 11.05 8.58 -5.25
C VAL A 31 10.21 7.63 -4.40
N ARG A 32 10.71 7.25 -3.22
CA ARG A 32 9.93 6.40 -2.29
C ARG A 32 8.63 7.08 -1.84
N GLN A 33 8.68 8.37 -1.53
CA GLN A 33 7.49 9.14 -1.17
C GLN A 33 6.48 9.24 -2.32
N LEU A 34 6.94 9.45 -3.54
CA LEU A 34 6.09 9.45 -4.73
C LEU A 34 5.40 8.10 -4.95
N LYS A 35 6.10 7.01 -4.73
CA LYS A 35 5.52 5.65 -4.83
C LYS A 35 4.42 5.44 -3.79
N ILE A 36 4.63 5.89 -2.55
CA ILE A 36 3.60 5.84 -1.50
C ILE A 36 2.39 6.67 -1.93
N LEU A 37 2.60 7.87 -2.46
CA LEU A 37 1.53 8.74 -2.93
C LEU A 37 0.70 8.06 -4.03
N PHE A 38 1.33 7.45 -5.02
CA PHE A 38 0.61 6.70 -6.06
C PHE A 38 -0.18 5.51 -5.50
N THR A 39 0.37 4.80 -4.53
CA THR A 39 -0.35 3.72 -3.84
C THR A 39 -1.60 4.27 -3.14
N LEU A 40 -1.50 5.40 -2.45
CA LEU A 40 -2.64 6.05 -1.79
C LEU A 40 -3.72 6.47 -2.79
N PHE A 41 -3.35 6.97 -3.97
CA PHE A 41 -4.32 7.27 -5.03
C PHE A 41 -5.02 6.01 -5.54
N GLN A 42 -4.30 4.90 -5.69
CA GLN A 42 -4.92 3.62 -6.08
C GLN A 42 -5.90 3.09 -5.03
N LEU A 43 -5.66 3.38 -3.76
CA LEU A 43 -6.51 2.94 -2.66
C LEU A 43 -7.65 3.92 -2.32
N ASP A 44 -7.68 5.11 -2.91
CA ASP A 44 -8.60 6.19 -2.50
C ASP A 44 -10.07 5.76 -2.55
N ASP A 45 -10.51 5.13 -3.63
CA ASP A 45 -11.89 4.65 -3.76
C ASP A 45 -12.21 3.53 -2.75
N LEU A 46 -11.30 2.57 -2.58
CA LEU A 46 -11.45 1.52 -1.57
C LEU A 46 -11.61 2.13 -0.18
N ILE A 47 -10.75 3.07 0.18
CA ILE A 47 -10.76 3.71 1.50
C ILE A 47 -12.08 4.44 1.71
N LYS A 48 -12.55 5.23 0.74
CA LYS A 48 -13.82 5.96 0.83
C LYS A 48 -15.01 5.05 1.12
N HIS A 49 -15.07 3.89 0.48
CA HIS A 49 -16.17 2.94 0.66
C HIS A 49 -15.98 2.03 1.89
N ALA A 50 -14.75 1.79 2.32
CA ALA A 50 -14.45 0.98 3.49
C ALA A 50 -14.58 1.74 4.82
N LYS A 51 -14.34 3.05 4.82
CA LYS A 51 -14.39 3.88 6.04
C LYS A 51 -15.66 3.69 6.87
N PRO A 52 -16.88 3.74 6.29
CA PRO A 52 -18.11 3.61 7.08
C PRO A 52 -18.24 2.26 7.80
N LEU A 53 -17.57 1.24 7.30
CA LEU A 53 -17.62 -0.14 7.80
C LEU A 53 -16.38 -0.54 8.60
N SER A 54 -15.42 0.36 8.76
CA SER A 54 -14.14 0.05 9.38
C SER A 54 -13.90 0.87 10.62
N ASP A 55 -13.28 0.26 11.62
CA ASP A 55 -12.77 0.95 12.80
C ASP A 55 -11.36 1.49 12.55
N ARG A 56 -10.58 0.79 11.74
CA ARG A 56 -9.21 1.19 11.40
C ARG A 56 -8.78 0.61 10.05
N ILE A 57 -8.03 1.39 9.28
CA ILE A 57 -7.42 0.96 8.02
C ILE A 57 -5.93 1.30 8.07
N ILE A 58 -5.08 0.30 7.83
CA ILE A 58 -3.61 0.44 7.87
C ILE A 58 -3.01 -0.08 6.58
N LEU A 59 -2.24 0.75 5.89
CA LEU A 59 -1.34 0.33 4.82
C LEU A 59 -0.01 -0.12 5.43
N PHE A 60 0.46 -1.31 5.10
CA PHE A 60 1.72 -1.82 5.65
C PHE A 60 2.56 -2.53 4.58
N GLY A 61 3.72 -3.04 4.97
CA GLY A 61 4.64 -3.70 4.07
C GLY A 61 5.36 -2.75 3.12
N SER A 62 5.87 -3.27 2.01
CA SER A 62 6.71 -2.52 1.08
C SER A 62 6.01 -1.31 0.44
N SER A 63 4.70 -1.39 0.22
CA SER A 63 3.92 -0.27 -0.33
C SER A 63 3.82 0.91 0.64
N ALA A 64 3.82 0.66 1.96
CA ALA A 64 3.84 1.71 2.97
C ALA A 64 5.23 2.34 3.13
N GLU A 65 6.28 1.61 2.78
CA GLU A 65 7.67 2.05 2.87
C GLU A 65 8.19 2.68 1.57
N GLY A 66 7.45 2.54 0.47
CA GLY A 66 7.86 2.99 -0.86
C GLY A 66 8.98 2.15 -1.48
N THR A 67 9.17 0.92 -0.99
CA THR A 67 10.18 -0.04 -1.46
C THR A 67 9.60 -1.14 -2.33
N ASP A 68 8.29 -1.07 -2.62
CA ASP A 68 7.58 -2.03 -3.45
C ASP A 68 8.10 -2.06 -4.88
N VAL A 69 8.05 -3.23 -5.50
CA VAL A 69 8.33 -3.45 -6.91
C VAL A 69 7.03 -3.74 -7.66
N LYS A 70 7.10 -3.84 -9.00
CA LYS A 70 5.92 -4.02 -9.86
C LYS A 70 5.07 -5.23 -9.46
N GLU A 71 5.70 -6.31 -9.01
CA GLU A 71 5.05 -7.56 -8.61
C GLU A 71 4.60 -7.58 -7.15
N SER A 72 4.92 -6.55 -6.37
CA SER A 72 4.53 -6.46 -4.96
C SER A 72 3.03 -6.25 -4.82
N ASP A 73 2.43 -6.94 -3.86
CA ASP A 73 1.05 -6.71 -3.45
C ASP A 73 0.96 -5.43 -2.59
N ILE A 74 -0.23 -4.84 -2.55
CA ILE A 74 -0.54 -3.75 -1.63
C ILE A 74 -1.17 -4.38 -0.38
N ASP A 75 -0.42 -4.41 0.72
CA ASP A 75 -0.86 -4.99 1.97
C ASP A 75 -1.68 -3.98 2.79
N VAL A 76 -2.94 -4.30 3.05
CA VAL A 76 -3.87 -3.45 3.80
C VAL A 76 -4.56 -4.24 4.90
N LEU A 77 -4.49 -3.74 6.13
CA LEU A 77 -5.30 -4.25 7.24
C LEU A 77 -6.55 -3.39 7.40
N LEU A 78 -7.69 -4.05 7.54
CA LEU A 78 -8.97 -3.42 7.86
C LEU A 78 -9.56 -4.07 9.12
N LEU A 79 -9.71 -3.28 10.18
CA LEU A 79 -10.38 -3.70 11.41
C LEU A 79 -11.85 -3.30 11.32
N THR A 80 -12.74 -4.23 11.67
CA THR A 80 -14.18 -4.03 11.55
C THR A 80 -14.98 -4.96 12.47
N ASN A 81 -16.15 -4.50 12.88
CA ASN A 81 -17.18 -5.35 13.48
C ASN A 81 -18.19 -5.89 12.45
N GLU A 82 -18.09 -5.43 11.20
CA GLU A 82 -18.99 -5.77 10.10
C GLU A 82 -18.24 -6.52 8.99
N LYS A 83 -17.60 -7.62 9.35
CA LYS A 83 -16.66 -8.36 8.50
C LYS A 83 -17.26 -8.79 7.15
N SER A 84 -18.50 -9.29 7.16
CA SER A 84 -19.16 -9.77 5.94
C SER A 84 -19.38 -8.63 4.94
N GLN A 85 -19.96 -7.51 5.40
CA GLN A 85 -20.23 -6.35 4.55
C GLN A 85 -18.94 -5.74 4.00
N LEU A 86 -17.93 -5.60 4.87
CA LEU A 86 -16.64 -5.05 4.45
C LEU A 86 -15.93 -5.95 3.45
N THR A 87 -15.99 -7.26 3.62
CA THR A 87 -15.42 -8.22 2.67
C THR A 87 -16.01 -8.05 1.27
N ASP A 88 -17.32 -7.87 1.16
CA ASP A 88 -17.99 -7.66 -0.13
C ASP A 88 -17.55 -6.35 -0.79
N VAL A 89 -17.46 -5.27 -0.01
CA VAL A 89 -16.95 -3.97 -0.49
C VAL A 89 -15.52 -4.10 -0.99
N VAL A 90 -14.63 -4.66 -0.19
CA VAL A 90 -13.20 -4.82 -0.52
C VAL A 90 -13.03 -5.66 -1.78
N HIS A 91 -13.79 -6.74 -1.91
CA HIS A 91 -13.72 -7.61 -3.10
C HIS A 91 -13.98 -6.85 -4.40
N LYS A 92 -14.95 -5.94 -4.42
CA LYS A 92 -15.26 -5.13 -5.61
C LYS A 92 -14.09 -4.29 -6.09
N PHE A 93 -13.30 -3.76 -5.16
CA PHE A 93 -12.14 -2.94 -5.49
C PHE A 93 -10.88 -3.75 -5.79
N THR A 94 -10.69 -4.89 -5.15
CA THR A 94 -9.55 -5.78 -5.43
C THR A 94 -9.58 -6.33 -6.84
N VAL A 95 -10.75 -6.64 -7.37
CA VAL A 95 -10.94 -7.13 -8.75
C VAL A 95 -10.59 -6.07 -9.79
N LYS A 96 -10.82 -4.79 -9.48
CA LYS A 96 -10.62 -3.66 -10.42
C LYS A 96 -9.23 -3.02 -10.32
N SER A 97 -8.45 -3.35 -9.32
CA SER A 97 -7.14 -2.72 -9.10
C SER A 97 -6.10 -3.16 -10.12
N LEU A 98 -5.27 -2.20 -10.60
CA LEU A 98 -4.13 -2.49 -11.48
C LEU A 98 -3.05 -3.31 -10.78
N ARG A 99 -2.85 -3.08 -9.48
CA ARG A 99 -1.99 -3.87 -8.63
C ARG A 99 -2.85 -4.72 -7.72
N ARG A 100 -2.37 -5.92 -7.44
CA ARG A 100 -3.05 -6.81 -6.51
C ARG A 100 -3.09 -6.19 -5.12
N ILE A 101 -4.29 -6.06 -4.55
CA ILE A 101 -4.49 -5.68 -3.16
C ILE A 101 -4.62 -6.96 -2.34
N ALA A 102 -3.83 -7.07 -1.28
CA ALA A 102 -3.87 -8.18 -0.33
C ALA A 102 -4.50 -7.69 0.99
N PRO A 103 -5.83 -7.74 1.12
CA PRO A 103 -6.51 -7.26 2.31
C PRO A 103 -6.48 -8.31 3.42
N ILE A 104 -6.24 -7.86 4.64
CA ILE A 104 -6.45 -8.63 5.86
C ILE A 104 -7.61 -7.98 6.61
N ILE A 105 -8.72 -8.69 6.75
CA ILE A 105 -9.94 -8.19 7.41
C ILE A 105 -10.13 -8.93 8.73
N LEU A 106 -10.03 -8.20 9.84
CA LEU A 106 -10.11 -8.75 11.19
C LEU A 106 -11.08 -7.94 12.05
N ASP A 107 -11.67 -8.62 13.04
CA ASP A 107 -12.29 -7.97 14.18
C ASP A 107 -11.28 -7.76 15.33
N ALA A 108 -11.70 -7.15 16.42
CA ALA A 108 -10.85 -6.90 17.57
C ALA A 108 -10.25 -8.19 18.17
N GLN A 109 -11.02 -9.27 18.21
CA GLN A 109 -10.55 -10.57 18.69
C GLN A 109 -9.50 -11.16 17.76
N GLY A 110 -9.75 -11.13 16.46
CA GLY A 110 -8.81 -11.59 15.45
C GLY A 110 -7.49 -10.81 15.48
N PHE A 111 -7.55 -9.51 15.71
CA PHE A 111 -6.37 -8.66 15.83
C PHE A 111 -5.57 -8.97 17.11
N SER A 112 -6.26 -9.19 18.24
CA SER A 112 -5.61 -9.60 19.49
C SER A 112 -4.98 -10.98 19.38
N LYS A 113 -5.63 -11.90 18.66
CA LYS A 113 -5.09 -13.22 18.37
C LYS A 113 -3.84 -13.15 17.51
N LEU A 114 -3.85 -12.30 16.47
CA LEU A 114 -2.69 -12.07 15.60
C LEU A 114 -1.47 -11.64 16.41
N ARG A 115 -1.65 -10.73 17.36
CA ARG A 115 -0.57 -10.26 18.24
C ARG A 115 0.13 -11.40 18.98
N ARG A 116 -0.60 -12.44 19.37
CA ARG A 116 -0.06 -13.60 20.10
C ARG A 116 0.52 -14.66 19.19
N ASP A 117 -0.15 -14.95 18.08
CA ASP A 117 0.12 -16.11 17.24
C ASP A 117 1.09 -15.78 16.08
N ASP A 118 1.12 -14.54 15.61
CA ASP A 118 2.01 -14.08 14.53
C ASP A 118 2.55 -12.69 14.84
N THR A 119 3.52 -12.65 15.75
CA THR A 119 4.17 -11.41 16.19
C THR A 119 4.87 -10.68 15.05
N ALA A 120 5.45 -11.40 14.08
CA ALA A 120 6.13 -10.81 12.95
C ALA A 120 5.18 -10.02 12.06
N LEU A 121 4.02 -10.58 11.73
CA LEU A 121 2.99 -9.88 10.97
C LEU A 121 2.41 -8.71 11.77
N PHE A 122 2.15 -8.90 13.05
CA PHE A 122 1.67 -7.83 13.93
C PHE A 122 2.64 -6.65 13.98
N ASP A 123 3.94 -6.90 14.09
CA ASP A 123 4.97 -5.86 14.09
C ASP A 123 5.04 -5.12 12.75
N ARG A 124 4.90 -5.83 11.64
CA ARG A 124 4.83 -5.21 10.31
C ARG A 124 3.64 -4.27 10.20
N ILE A 125 2.48 -4.69 10.65
CA ILE A 125 1.26 -3.87 10.66
C ILE A 125 1.43 -2.65 11.57
N SER A 126 2.02 -2.83 12.75
CA SER A 126 2.22 -1.76 13.74
C SER A 126 3.13 -0.63 13.22
N ARG A 127 4.04 -0.94 12.29
CA ARG A 127 4.91 0.05 11.63
C ARG A 127 4.27 0.67 10.40
N GLY A 128 3.06 0.24 10.04
CA GLY A 128 2.36 0.71 8.87
C GLY A 128 1.81 2.13 9.01
N MET A 129 1.25 2.62 7.93
CA MET A 129 0.62 3.93 7.85
C MET A 129 -0.87 3.79 8.15
N VAL A 130 -1.36 4.50 9.18
CA VAL A 130 -2.79 4.56 9.47
C VAL A 130 -3.47 5.47 8.44
N LEU A 131 -4.32 4.89 7.60
CA LEU A 131 -5.07 5.63 6.58
C LEU A 131 -6.41 6.14 7.12
N TRP A 132 -6.97 5.43 8.07
CA TRP A 132 -8.23 5.76 8.72
C TRP A 132 -8.27 5.18 10.13
N GLN A 133 -8.86 5.92 11.04
CA GLN A 133 -9.20 5.46 12.39
C GLN A 133 -10.45 6.17 12.84
N LYS A 134 -11.41 5.37 13.30
CA LYS A 134 -12.65 5.88 13.90
C LYS A 134 -12.32 6.46 15.28
N ASP A 135 -12.92 7.58 15.59
CA ASP A 135 -12.80 8.26 16.89
C ASP A 135 -13.46 7.47 18.02
#